data_42e7bfdde58bf8f5a00aeda7a4a90788
#
_entry.id   42e7bfdde58bf8f5a00aeda7a4a90788
#
_cell.length_a   1.000
_cell.length_b   1.000
_cell.length_c   1.000
_cell.angle_alpha   90.00
_cell.angle_beta   90.00
_cell.angle_gamma   90.00
#
_symmetry.space_group_name_H-M   'P 1'
#
loop_
_entity.id
_entity.type
_entity.pdbx_description
1 polymer ?
#
loop_
_entity_poly.entity_id
_entity_poly.type
_entity_poly.pdbx_seq_one_letter_code
_entity_poly.pdbx_strand_id
1 'polypeptide(L)' 'MCEFTVFLENDIVFREATYVKADANRVSVRDILGKSKTMENCRIAEVDVASERLVLKKA' A
#
# COMPACT_ATOMS: atom_id res chain seq x y z
N MET A 1 -0.03 -10.51 13.31
CA MET A 1 -0.73 -9.78 12.25
C MET A 1 0.28 -9.14 11.32
N CYS A 2 0.08 -9.27 10.02
CA CYS A 2 0.98 -8.66 9.05
C CYS A 2 0.61 -7.18 8.86
N GLU A 3 1.61 -6.32 8.99
CA GLU A 3 1.42 -4.89 8.82
C GLU A 3 2.45 -4.42 7.79
N PHE A 4 1.96 -3.99 6.65
CA PHE A 4 2.82 -3.69 5.52
C PHE A 4 3.23 -2.22 5.49
N THR A 5 4.49 -1.98 5.15
CA THR A 5 4.95 -0.64 4.80
C THR A 5 4.73 -0.46 3.31
N VAL A 6 4.05 0.61 2.95
CA VAL A 6 3.65 0.87 1.57
C VAL A 6 4.58 1.91 0.96
N PHE A 7 5.17 1.55 -0.17
CA PHE A 7 6.12 2.40 -0.89
C PHE A 7 5.52 2.83 -2.23
N LEU A 8 5.76 4.06 -2.60
CA LEU A 8 5.46 4.56 -3.94
C LEU A 8 6.69 5.28 -4.44
N GLU A 9 7.30 4.78 -5.52
CA GLU A 9 8.50 5.37 -6.12
C GLU A 9 9.60 5.58 -5.06
N ASN A 10 9.85 4.58 -4.25
CA ASN A 10 10.86 4.57 -3.19
C ASN A 10 10.51 5.41 -1.96
N ASP A 11 9.38 6.10 -1.96
CA ASP A 11 8.94 6.87 -0.81
C ASP A 11 7.94 6.05 0.01
N ILE A 12 8.05 6.12 1.32
CA ILE A 12 7.06 5.49 2.19
C ILE A 12 5.84 6.39 2.22
N VAL A 13 4.70 5.85 1.77
CA VAL A 13 3.46 6.62 1.72
C VAL A 13 2.47 6.19 2.80
N PHE A 14 2.68 5.03 3.42
CA PHE A 14 1.79 4.57 4.49
C PHE A 14 2.49 3.48 5.28
N ARG A 15 2.26 3.45 6.59
CA ARG A 15 2.85 2.43 7.46
C ARG A 15 1.76 1.61 8.13
N GLU A 16 2.10 0.35 8.41
CA GLU A 16 1.24 -0.55 9.17
C GLU A 16 -0.10 -0.80 8.50
N ALA A 17 -0.06 -0.96 7.18
CA ALA A 17 -1.27 -1.27 6.42
C ALA A 17 -1.69 -2.72 6.69
N THR A 18 -2.93 -2.91 7.09
CA THR A 18 -3.50 -4.24 7.29
C THR A 18 -4.57 -4.56 6.26
N TYR A 19 -4.95 -3.60 5.44
CA TYR A 19 -5.93 -3.77 4.39
C TYR A 19 -5.48 -2.98 3.16
N VAL A 20 -5.54 -3.61 2.01
CA VAL A 20 -5.17 -2.98 0.74
C VAL A 20 -6.20 -3.36 -0.30
N LYS A 21 -6.69 -2.37 -1.05
CA LYS A 21 -7.60 -2.62 -2.15
C LYS A 21 -7.10 -1.86 -3.37
N ALA A 22 -6.91 -2.58 -4.47
CA ALA A 22 -6.56 -1.98 -5.75
C ALA A 22 -7.78 -2.01 -6.65
N ASP A 23 -8.09 -0.88 -7.28
CA ASP A 23 -9.27 -0.75 -8.10
C ASP A 23 -8.99 0.29 -9.18
N ALA A 24 -9.09 -0.13 -10.46
CA ALA A 24 -8.72 0.71 -11.60
C ALA A 24 -7.27 1.16 -11.41
N ASN A 25 -7.02 2.47 -11.43
CA ASN A 25 -5.68 3.02 -11.28
C ASN A 25 -5.51 3.69 -9.93
N ARG A 26 -6.08 3.09 -8.87
CA ARG A 26 -5.93 3.62 -7.52
C ARG A 26 -5.72 2.49 -6.54
N VAL A 27 -5.03 2.81 -5.45
CA VAL A 27 -4.78 1.85 -4.38
C VAL A 27 -5.16 2.51 -3.07
N SER A 28 -6.02 1.83 -2.31
CA SER A 28 -6.47 2.31 -0.99
C SER A 28 -5.86 1.41 0.07
N VAL A 29 -5.41 2.01 1.15
CA VAL A 29 -4.82 1.27 2.27
C VAL A 29 -5.46 1.73 3.57
N ARG A 30 -5.44 0.87 4.57
CA ARG A 30 -6.03 1.17 5.87
C ARG A 30 -5.25 0.42 6.95
N ASP A 31 -5.08 1.04 8.11
CA ASP A 31 -4.46 0.38 9.24
C ASP A 31 -5.53 -0.18 10.18
N ILE A 32 -5.11 -0.83 11.26
CA ILE A 32 -6.03 -1.49 12.18
C ILE A 32 -6.90 -0.50 12.94
N LEU A 33 -6.49 0.75 13.04
CA LEU A 33 -7.24 1.79 13.74
C LEU A 33 -8.22 2.51 12.83
N GLY A 34 -8.26 2.13 11.55
CA GLY A 34 -9.18 2.74 10.60
C GLY A 34 -8.63 3.93 9.84
N LYS A 35 -7.39 4.32 10.12
CA LYS A 35 -6.75 5.37 9.33
C LYS A 35 -6.54 4.86 7.91
N SER A 36 -6.87 5.65 6.92
CA SER A 36 -6.80 5.20 5.53
C SER A 36 -6.21 6.26 4.62
N LYS A 37 -5.77 5.81 3.45
CA LYS A 37 -5.22 6.69 2.44
C LYS A 37 -5.46 6.05 1.07
N THR A 38 -5.79 6.89 0.09
CA THR A 38 -5.96 6.44 -1.28
C THR A 38 -4.91 7.13 -2.15
N MET A 39 -4.17 6.33 -2.91
CA MET A 39 -3.18 6.83 -3.85
C MET A 39 -3.77 6.70 -5.25
N GLU A 40 -3.85 7.82 -5.97
CA GLU A 40 -4.38 7.85 -7.32
C GLU A 40 -3.30 7.56 -8.35
N ASN A 41 -3.71 7.09 -9.50
CA ASN A 41 -2.83 6.86 -10.65
C ASN A 41 -1.64 5.96 -10.31
N CYS A 42 -1.93 4.87 -9.60
CA CYS A 42 -0.90 3.91 -9.26
C CYS A 42 -1.45 2.51 -9.23
N ARG A 43 -0.54 1.53 -9.18
CA ARG A 43 -0.90 0.12 -9.15
C ARG A 43 0.05 -0.61 -8.23
N ILE A 44 -0.34 -1.80 -7.80
CA ILE A 44 0.52 -2.67 -7.01
C ILE A 44 1.55 -3.29 -7.96
N ALA A 45 2.82 -3.11 -7.65
CA ALA A 45 3.91 -3.67 -8.44
C ALA A 45 4.52 -4.90 -7.76
N GLU A 46 4.57 -4.90 -6.42
CA GLU A 46 5.21 -5.99 -5.71
C GLU A 46 4.62 -6.12 -4.31
N VAL A 47 4.41 -7.36 -3.87
CA VAL A 47 4.03 -7.67 -2.50
C VAL A 47 5.06 -8.64 -1.96
N ASP A 48 5.75 -8.25 -0.89
CA ASP A 48 6.74 -9.10 -0.25
C ASP A 48 6.29 -9.36 1.19
N VAL A 49 5.72 -10.53 1.41
CA VAL A 49 5.14 -10.87 2.70
C VAL A 49 6.23 -11.03 3.76
N ALA A 50 7.36 -11.60 3.40
CA ALA A 50 8.44 -11.87 4.35
C ALA A 50 8.99 -10.57 4.96
N SER A 51 9.16 -9.54 4.14
CA SER A 51 9.66 -8.25 4.62
C SER A 51 8.53 -7.26 4.89
N GLU A 52 7.29 -7.66 4.66
CA GLU A 52 6.10 -6.84 4.89
C GLU A 52 6.16 -5.51 4.10
N ARG A 53 6.51 -5.62 2.83
CA ARG A 53 6.62 -4.48 1.94
C ARG A 53 5.60 -4.59 0.81
N LEU A 54 4.90 -3.50 0.58
CA LEU A 54 4.00 -3.36 -0.55
C LEU A 54 4.54 -2.22 -1.40
N VAL A 55 4.88 -2.53 -2.65
CA VAL A 55 5.48 -1.54 -3.54
C VAL A 55 4.47 -1.16 -4.61
N LEU A 56 4.19 0.13 -4.69
CA LEU A 56 3.32 0.69 -5.70
C LEU A 56 4.15 1.42 -6.74
N LYS A 57 3.64 1.49 -7.94
CA LYS A 57 4.23 2.27 -9.02
C LYS A 57 3.15 3.08 -9.70
N LYS A 58 3.54 4.20 -10.25
CA LYS A 58 2.59 5.02 -11.00
C LYS A 58 2.11 4.28 -12.22
N ALA A 59 0.83 4.41 -12.49
CA ALA A 59 0.19 3.73 -13.61
C ALA A 59 0.57 4.40 -14.94
#